data_7a84c22f7de06b6e8e0087a30436d975
#
_entry.id   7a84c22f7de06b6e8e0087a30436d975
#
_cell.length_a   1.000
_cell.length_b   1.000
_cell.length_c   1.000
_cell.angle_alpha   90.00
_cell.angle_beta   90.00
_cell.angle_gamma   90.00
#
_symmetry.space_group_name_H-M   'P 1'
#
loop_
_entity.id
_entity.type
_entity.pdbx_description
1 polymer ?
#
loop_
_entity_poly.entity_id
_entity_poly.type
_entity_poly.pdbx_seq_one_letter_code
_entity_poly.pdbx_strand_id
1 'polypeptide(L)'
;MAISVKNLNFFYGSSQALFDINLDAQEGDTVVLLGPSGAGKSTLIRTLNLLEVPTSGELHIANNHFDLSQANNNPKAIRQLRQDVGMVFQQYNLWPHLTVIENLIEAPQKVLGISEEEAKKDALELLKRLRLEEHADRFPLHLSGGQQQRVAIARALMMKPQVLLFDEPTAALDPEITSQVVDIIKELQQTGITQVIVTHEVKVAQKVATKVVYMEHGKIIEMGSADCFDNPKTEQFKQYLSHSE
;
A
#
# COMPACT_ATOMS: atom_id res chain seq x y z
N MET A 1 -17.69 0.50 3.96
CA MET A 1 -16.52 1.31 4.38
C MET A 1 -15.36 0.34 4.55
N ALA A 2 -14.32 0.51 3.75
CA ALA A 2 -13.16 -0.40 3.76
C ALA A 2 -12.10 -0.01 4.81
N ILE A 3 -11.93 1.29 5.05
CA ILE A 3 -10.97 1.82 6.02
C ILE A 3 -11.64 2.91 6.84
N SER A 4 -11.46 2.86 8.16
CA SER A 4 -11.79 3.94 9.09
C SER A 4 -10.74 4.00 10.18
N VAL A 5 -10.07 5.12 10.27
CA VAL A 5 -9.08 5.45 11.31
C VAL A 5 -9.63 6.62 12.14
N LYS A 6 -9.63 6.50 13.46
CA LYS A 6 -10.08 7.55 14.35
C LYS A 6 -9.05 7.84 15.43
N ASN A 7 -8.68 9.12 15.56
CA ASN A 7 -7.80 9.66 16.60
C ASN A 7 -6.50 8.85 16.77
N LEU A 8 -5.93 8.37 15.64
CA LEU A 8 -4.71 7.56 15.67
C LEU A 8 -3.51 8.44 16.02
N ASN A 9 -2.79 8.04 17.05
CA ASN A 9 -1.53 8.66 17.48
C ASN A 9 -0.42 7.62 17.48
N PHE A 10 0.76 8.00 17.00
CA PHE A 10 1.91 7.11 16.95
C PHE A 10 3.20 7.82 17.39
N PHE A 11 4.04 7.10 18.14
CA PHE A 11 5.31 7.57 18.67
C PHE A 11 6.45 6.62 18.30
N TYR A 12 7.59 7.19 17.91
CA TYR A 12 8.89 6.52 17.91
C TYR A 12 9.61 6.87 19.22
N GLY A 13 9.57 5.96 20.20
CA GLY A 13 10.05 6.25 21.55
C GLY A 13 9.31 7.44 22.17
N SER A 14 10.00 8.55 22.44
CA SER A 14 9.39 9.79 22.97
C SER A 14 8.96 10.78 21.90
N SER A 15 9.28 10.55 20.63
CA SER A 15 8.95 11.47 19.53
C SER A 15 7.63 11.09 18.90
N GLN A 16 6.64 11.98 18.94
CA GLN A 16 5.37 11.76 18.25
C GLN A 16 5.53 11.98 16.76
N ALA A 17 5.11 10.99 15.96
CA ALA A 17 5.22 11.01 14.50
C ALA A 17 3.86 11.17 13.81
N LEU A 18 2.75 10.74 14.45
CA LEU A 18 1.39 10.95 13.95
C LEU A 18 0.51 11.54 15.04
N PHE A 19 -0.29 12.54 14.68
CA PHE A 19 -1.12 13.33 15.59
C PHE A 19 -2.58 13.29 15.15
N ASP A 20 -3.43 12.65 15.95
CA ASP A 20 -4.89 12.62 15.80
C ASP A 20 -5.36 12.35 14.37
N ILE A 21 -4.78 11.33 13.74
CA ILE A 21 -5.13 10.97 12.37
C ILE A 21 -6.55 10.43 12.31
N ASN A 22 -7.35 11.05 11.44
CA ASN A 22 -8.70 10.62 11.10
C ASN A 22 -8.77 10.44 9.58
N LEU A 23 -9.06 9.20 9.12
CA LEU A 23 -9.07 8.83 7.72
C LEU A 23 -10.20 7.83 7.48
N ASP A 24 -10.96 8.02 6.40
CA ASP A 24 -11.94 7.07 5.92
C ASP A 24 -11.73 6.76 4.43
N ALA A 25 -12.08 5.55 4.01
CA ALA A 25 -12.17 5.15 2.60
C ALA A 25 -13.32 4.17 2.39
N GLN A 26 -14.00 4.30 1.27
CA GLN A 26 -15.02 3.35 0.84
C GLN A 26 -14.38 2.17 0.10
N GLU A 27 -15.15 1.11 -0.09
CA GLU A 27 -14.72 -0.02 -0.91
C GLU A 27 -14.46 0.44 -2.35
N GLY A 28 -13.32 0.02 -2.91
CA GLY A 28 -12.89 0.41 -4.24
C GLY A 28 -12.20 1.79 -4.34
N ASP A 29 -12.11 2.55 -3.23
CA ASP A 29 -11.35 3.80 -3.24
C ASP A 29 -9.85 3.55 -3.46
N THR A 30 -9.22 4.48 -4.19
CA THR A 30 -7.77 4.65 -4.24
C THR A 30 -7.42 5.93 -3.50
N VAL A 31 -6.99 5.78 -2.25
CA VAL A 31 -6.56 6.89 -1.40
C VAL A 31 -5.08 7.16 -1.63
N VAL A 32 -4.74 8.36 -2.05
CA VAL A 32 -3.33 8.75 -2.23
C VAL A 32 -2.89 9.69 -1.12
N LEU A 33 -1.80 9.32 -0.44
CA LEU A 33 -1.16 10.11 0.61
C LEU A 33 -0.04 10.95 -0.01
N LEU A 34 -0.15 12.26 0.03
CA LEU A 34 0.82 13.24 -0.46
C LEU A 34 1.40 14.07 0.68
N GLY A 35 2.54 14.71 0.42
CA GLY A 35 3.19 15.63 1.36
C GLY A 35 4.71 15.54 1.31
N PRO A 36 5.42 16.46 1.94
CA PRO A 36 6.88 16.51 1.94
C PRO A 36 7.51 15.28 2.61
N SER A 37 8.82 15.10 2.41
CA SER A 37 9.58 14.09 3.15
C SER A 37 9.46 14.35 4.66
N GLY A 38 9.29 13.28 5.45
CA GLY A 38 9.09 13.41 6.90
C GLY A 38 7.67 13.79 7.33
N ALA A 39 6.71 13.93 6.43
CA ALA A 39 5.31 14.25 6.78
C ALA A 39 4.57 13.14 7.55
N GLY A 40 5.14 11.92 7.65
CA GLY A 40 4.53 10.80 8.36
C GLY A 40 3.78 9.81 7.46
N LYS A 41 3.82 9.96 6.12
CA LYS A 41 3.09 9.12 5.16
C LYS A 41 3.42 7.63 5.28
N SER A 42 4.69 7.27 5.21
CA SER A 42 5.14 5.87 5.33
C SER A 42 4.88 5.31 6.74
N THR A 43 4.92 6.15 7.76
CA THR A 43 4.50 5.76 9.12
C THR A 43 3.01 5.44 9.14
N LEU A 44 2.17 6.33 8.59
CA LEU A 44 0.72 6.12 8.54
C LEU A 44 0.35 4.83 7.79
N ILE A 45 0.90 4.61 6.59
CA ILE A 45 0.55 3.41 5.83
C ILE A 45 0.98 2.13 6.55
N ARG A 46 2.10 2.14 7.28
CA ARG A 46 2.57 0.99 8.09
C ARG A 46 1.73 0.76 9.35
N THR A 47 1.02 1.77 9.83
CA THR A 47 0.07 1.57 10.93
C THR A 47 -1.21 0.87 10.47
N LEU A 48 -1.60 0.98 9.19
CA LEU A 48 -2.81 0.35 8.66
C LEU A 48 -2.74 -1.18 8.62
N ASN A 49 -1.54 -1.77 8.56
CA ASN A 49 -1.35 -3.22 8.67
C ASN A 49 -0.62 -3.63 9.97
N LEU A 50 -0.53 -2.69 10.93
CA LEU A 50 0.11 -2.88 12.23
C LEU A 50 1.56 -3.38 12.14
N LEU A 51 2.31 -3.00 11.10
CA LEU A 51 3.78 -3.10 11.10
C LEU A 51 4.37 -2.14 12.13
N GLU A 52 3.80 -0.93 12.18
CA GLU A 52 4.00 0.03 13.25
C GLU A 52 2.71 0.07 14.07
N VAL A 53 2.78 -0.26 15.36
CA VAL A 53 1.59 -0.33 16.22
C VAL A 53 1.36 1.02 16.88
N PRO A 54 0.22 1.70 16.58
CA PRO A 54 -0.10 2.99 17.19
C PRO A 54 -0.27 2.90 18.70
N THR A 55 -0.09 4.04 19.36
CA THR A 55 -0.21 4.17 20.81
C THR A 55 -1.66 4.31 21.25
N SER A 56 -2.51 4.92 20.39
CA SER A 56 -3.93 5.12 20.67
C SER A 56 -4.73 5.32 19.37
N GLY A 57 -6.04 5.25 19.49
CA GLY A 57 -7.02 5.43 18.42
C GLY A 57 -7.76 4.15 18.10
N GLU A 58 -8.58 4.20 17.06
CA GLU A 58 -9.32 3.06 16.53
C GLU A 58 -8.97 2.83 15.07
N LEU A 59 -8.78 1.58 14.69
CA LEU A 59 -8.60 1.15 13.30
C LEU A 59 -9.68 0.14 12.93
N HIS A 60 -10.44 0.47 11.89
CA HIS A 60 -11.29 -0.49 11.19
C HIS A 60 -10.79 -0.59 9.74
N ILE A 61 -10.38 -1.78 9.31
CA ILE A 61 -9.86 -2.01 7.96
C ILE A 61 -10.21 -3.42 7.48
N ALA A 62 -10.75 -3.52 6.27
CA ALA A 62 -11.38 -4.72 5.78
C ALA A 62 -12.40 -5.24 6.82
N ASN A 63 -12.27 -6.49 7.27
CA ASN A 63 -13.15 -7.09 8.28
C ASN A 63 -12.56 -7.02 9.72
N ASN A 64 -11.50 -6.25 9.93
CA ASN A 64 -10.77 -6.19 11.19
C ASN A 64 -11.06 -4.89 11.94
N HIS A 65 -11.18 -4.98 13.27
CA HIS A 65 -11.36 -3.84 14.16
C HIS A 65 -10.38 -3.93 15.34
N PHE A 66 -9.69 -2.82 15.62
CA PHE A 66 -8.72 -2.71 16.69
C PHE A 66 -8.95 -1.44 17.52
N ASP A 67 -8.98 -1.59 18.85
CA ASP A 67 -8.56 -0.56 19.77
C ASP A 67 -7.02 -0.57 19.76
N LEU A 68 -6.42 0.48 19.21
CA LEU A 68 -4.99 0.53 18.94
C LEU A 68 -4.16 0.59 20.22
N SER A 69 -4.72 1.06 21.34
CA SER A 69 -4.06 1.04 22.64
C SER A 69 -3.80 -0.39 23.15
N GLN A 70 -4.53 -1.39 22.64
CA GLN A 70 -4.45 -2.79 23.03
C GLN A 70 -4.06 -3.73 21.89
N ALA A 71 -3.75 -3.21 20.70
CA ALA A 71 -3.50 -4.03 19.50
C ALA A 71 -2.38 -5.07 19.70
N ASN A 72 -1.31 -4.72 20.41
CA ASN A 72 -0.21 -5.63 20.72
C ASN A 72 -0.61 -6.87 21.54
N ASN A 73 -1.75 -6.83 22.22
CA ASN A 73 -2.22 -7.93 23.07
C ASN A 73 -2.89 -9.06 22.26
N ASN A 74 -3.09 -8.86 20.95
CA ASN A 74 -3.77 -9.85 20.09
C ASN A 74 -2.99 -10.22 18.82
N PRO A 75 -1.89 -10.98 18.92
CA PRO A 75 -1.08 -11.38 17.77
C PRO A 75 -1.87 -12.17 16.71
N LYS A 76 -2.91 -12.91 17.11
CA LYS A 76 -3.76 -13.68 16.20
C LYS A 76 -4.58 -12.75 15.31
N ALA A 77 -5.18 -11.69 15.88
CA ALA A 77 -5.92 -10.70 15.11
C ALA A 77 -5.00 -9.92 14.15
N ILE A 78 -3.77 -9.60 14.57
CA ILE A 78 -2.77 -8.97 13.69
C ILE A 78 -2.41 -9.88 12.50
N ARG A 79 -2.28 -11.19 12.72
CA ARG A 79 -2.05 -12.14 11.61
C ARG A 79 -3.23 -12.18 10.64
N GLN A 80 -4.45 -12.18 11.17
CA GLN A 80 -5.66 -12.13 10.33
C GLN A 80 -5.70 -10.83 9.51
N LEU A 81 -5.46 -9.69 10.15
CA LEU A 81 -5.37 -8.41 9.45
C LEU A 81 -4.40 -8.46 8.26
N ARG A 82 -3.20 -9.03 8.46
CA ARG A 82 -2.16 -9.12 7.41
C ARG A 82 -2.47 -10.13 6.31
N GLN A 83 -3.50 -10.96 6.44
CA GLN A 83 -4.04 -11.76 5.34
C GLN A 83 -4.99 -10.92 4.47
N ASP A 84 -5.80 -10.06 5.10
CA ASP A 84 -6.81 -9.25 4.44
C ASP A 84 -6.23 -7.95 3.85
N VAL A 85 -5.06 -7.51 4.36
CA VAL A 85 -4.39 -6.26 3.98
C VAL A 85 -2.99 -6.56 3.44
N GLY A 86 -2.85 -6.52 2.13
CA GLY A 86 -1.55 -6.69 1.46
C GLY A 86 -0.72 -5.40 1.51
N MET A 87 0.61 -5.55 1.43
CA MET A 87 1.52 -4.40 1.38
C MET A 87 2.63 -4.62 0.36
N VAL A 88 2.84 -3.59 -0.47
CA VAL A 88 3.93 -3.48 -1.44
C VAL A 88 4.88 -2.40 -0.97
N PHE A 89 6.14 -2.76 -0.75
CA PHE A 89 7.18 -1.89 -0.21
C PHE A 89 8.00 -1.22 -1.31
N GLN A 90 8.55 -0.05 -1.04
CA GLN A 90 9.44 0.67 -1.92
C GLN A 90 10.67 -0.16 -2.35
N GLN A 91 11.21 -0.98 -1.46
CA GLN A 91 12.39 -1.84 -1.71
C GLN A 91 12.01 -3.25 -2.18
N TYR A 92 10.76 -3.45 -2.66
CA TYR A 92 10.21 -4.72 -3.14
C TYR A 92 10.18 -5.83 -2.07
N ASN A 93 11.18 -5.95 -1.22
CA ASN A 93 11.34 -6.94 -0.14
C ASN A 93 11.13 -8.40 -0.61
N LEU A 94 11.56 -8.71 -1.84
CA LEU A 94 11.54 -10.08 -2.35
C LEU A 94 12.59 -10.93 -1.61
N TRP A 95 12.26 -12.20 -1.38
CA TRP A 95 13.22 -13.16 -0.82
C TRP A 95 14.28 -13.50 -1.87
N PRO A 96 15.55 -13.11 -1.68
CA PRO A 96 16.58 -13.22 -2.71
C PRO A 96 17.02 -14.66 -3.00
N HIS A 97 16.77 -15.57 -2.08
CA HIS A 97 17.09 -17.01 -2.16
C HIS A 97 15.97 -17.86 -2.77
N LEU A 98 14.83 -17.26 -3.08
CA LEU A 98 13.68 -17.88 -3.73
C LEU A 98 13.53 -17.33 -5.16
N THR A 99 13.10 -18.18 -6.08
CA THR A 99 12.70 -17.78 -7.43
C THR A 99 11.45 -16.90 -7.39
N VAL A 100 11.07 -16.31 -8.51
CA VAL A 100 9.82 -15.53 -8.64
C VAL A 100 8.62 -16.38 -8.24
N ILE A 101 8.48 -17.58 -8.82
CA ILE A 101 7.33 -18.44 -8.51
C ILE A 101 7.29 -18.84 -7.03
N GLU A 102 8.42 -19.16 -6.43
CA GLU A 102 8.52 -19.50 -5.01
C GLU A 102 8.17 -18.30 -4.11
N ASN A 103 8.58 -17.06 -4.48
CA ASN A 103 8.16 -15.83 -3.79
C ASN A 103 6.63 -15.66 -3.78
N LEU A 104 5.94 -16.09 -4.83
CA LEU A 104 4.50 -15.94 -4.93
C LEU A 104 3.75 -17.01 -4.13
N ILE A 105 4.22 -18.27 -4.15
CA ILE A 105 3.47 -19.39 -3.58
C ILE A 105 3.72 -19.62 -2.09
N GLU A 106 4.81 -19.11 -1.54
CA GLU A 106 5.23 -19.38 -0.14
C GLU A 106 4.15 -18.97 0.87
N ALA A 107 3.62 -17.74 0.77
CA ALA A 107 2.61 -17.26 1.70
C ALA A 107 1.26 -17.98 1.56
N PRO A 108 0.69 -18.18 0.35
CA PRO A 108 -0.52 -18.98 0.17
C PRO A 108 -0.42 -20.40 0.76
N GLN A 109 0.70 -21.07 0.56
CA GLN A 109 0.90 -22.42 1.10
C GLN A 109 0.98 -22.42 2.62
N LYS A 110 1.82 -21.56 3.20
CA LYS A 110 2.11 -21.56 4.64
C LYS A 110 1.01 -20.94 5.49
N VAL A 111 0.28 -19.96 4.95
CA VAL A 111 -0.69 -19.18 5.70
C VAL A 111 -2.13 -19.63 5.41
N LEU A 112 -2.46 -19.86 4.13
CA LEU A 112 -3.80 -20.27 3.71
C LEU A 112 -3.96 -21.79 3.58
N GLY A 113 -2.86 -22.55 3.61
CA GLY A 113 -2.89 -24.01 3.47
C GLY A 113 -3.25 -24.50 2.06
N ILE A 114 -3.10 -23.63 1.04
CA ILE A 114 -3.35 -23.97 -0.36
C ILE A 114 -2.29 -24.97 -0.83
N SER A 115 -2.69 -25.95 -1.64
CA SER A 115 -1.76 -26.93 -2.21
C SER A 115 -0.73 -26.24 -3.12
N GLU A 116 0.46 -26.84 -3.25
CA GLU A 116 1.51 -26.31 -4.11
C GLU A 116 1.04 -26.23 -5.58
N GLU A 117 0.30 -27.22 -6.04
CA GLU A 117 -0.22 -27.27 -7.39
C GLU A 117 -1.20 -26.12 -7.68
N GLU A 118 -2.14 -25.87 -6.76
CA GLU A 118 -3.11 -24.79 -6.86
C GLU A 118 -2.41 -23.42 -6.76
N ALA A 119 -1.50 -23.25 -5.79
CA ALA A 119 -0.75 -22.00 -5.63
C ALA A 119 0.11 -21.69 -6.87
N LYS A 120 0.77 -22.69 -7.47
CA LYS A 120 1.53 -22.52 -8.72
C LYS A 120 0.64 -22.12 -9.88
N LYS A 121 -0.54 -22.72 -10.01
CA LYS A 121 -1.50 -22.38 -11.06
C LYS A 121 -1.92 -20.90 -10.93
N ASP A 122 -2.39 -20.47 -9.75
CA ASP A 122 -2.79 -19.08 -9.49
C ASP A 122 -1.62 -18.11 -9.75
N ALA A 123 -0.40 -18.48 -9.33
CA ALA A 123 0.80 -17.67 -9.52
C ALA A 123 1.14 -17.50 -11.00
N LEU A 124 1.10 -18.56 -11.81
CA LEU A 124 1.39 -18.47 -13.25
C LEU A 124 0.35 -17.64 -14.01
N GLU A 125 -0.93 -17.75 -13.65
CA GLU A 125 -1.98 -16.89 -14.20
C GLU A 125 -1.72 -15.41 -13.88
N LEU A 126 -1.31 -15.11 -12.66
CA LEU A 126 -1.00 -13.76 -12.23
C LEU A 126 0.27 -13.22 -12.89
N LEU A 127 1.33 -14.04 -13.00
CA LEU A 127 2.55 -13.67 -13.73
C LEU A 127 2.27 -13.36 -15.20
N LYS A 128 1.41 -14.14 -15.85
CA LYS A 128 0.99 -13.87 -17.23
C LYS A 128 0.25 -12.52 -17.33
N ARG A 129 -0.69 -12.24 -16.43
CA ARG A 129 -1.39 -10.95 -16.37
C ARG A 129 -0.42 -9.77 -16.23
N LEU A 130 0.65 -9.94 -15.43
CA LEU A 130 1.67 -8.93 -15.19
C LEU A 130 2.85 -8.97 -16.20
N ARG A 131 2.76 -9.78 -17.25
CA ARG A 131 3.80 -9.95 -18.29
C ARG A 131 5.16 -10.36 -17.72
N LEU A 132 5.13 -11.35 -16.84
CA LEU A 132 6.29 -11.88 -16.12
C LEU A 132 6.42 -13.42 -16.25
N GLU A 133 5.63 -14.07 -17.13
CA GLU A 133 5.60 -15.53 -17.24
C GLU A 133 6.97 -16.14 -17.54
N GLU A 134 7.78 -15.48 -18.38
CA GLU A 134 9.13 -15.94 -18.74
C GLU A 134 10.16 -15.79 -17.60
N HIS A 135 9.75 -15.18 -16.49
CA HIS A 135 10.63 -14.90 -15.36
C HIS A 135 10.32 -15.77 -14.13
N ALA A 136 9.37 -16.71 -14.23
CA ALA A 136 8.90 -17.53 -13.10
C ALA A 136 10.04 -18.23 -12.33
N ASP A 137 11.02 -18.78 -13.05
CA ASP A 137 12.15 -19.53 -12.49
C ASP A 137 13.39 -18.66 -12.21
N ARG A 138 13.31 -17.34 -12.43
CA ARG A 138 14.42 -16.42 -12.15
C ARG A 138 14.45 -16.00 -10.69
N PHE A 139 15.64 -15.73 -10.19
CA PHE A 139 15.84 -15.11 -8.87
C PHE A 139 15.70 -13.58 -8.96
N PRO A 140 15.26 -12.90 -7.88
CA PRO A 140 15.09 -11.45 -7.86
C PRO A 140 16.29 -10.64 -8.37
N LEU A 141 17.51 -11.07 -8.07
CA LEU A 141 18.74 -10.41 -8.51
C LEU A 141 18.92 -10.36 -10.03
N HIS A 142 18.23 -11.21 -10.77
CA HIS A 142 18.29 -11.26 -12.25
C HIS A 142 17.14 -10.49 -12.91
N LEU A 143 16.39 -9.69 -12.14
CA LEU A 143 15.27 -8.88 -12.60
C LEU A 143 15.61 -7.40 -12.58
N SER A 144 15.08 -6.64 -13.54
CA SER A 144 15.09 -5.18 -13.47
C SER A 144 14.24 -4.68 -12.29
N GLY A 145 14.45 -3.43 -11.85
CA GLY A 145 13.65 -2.82 -10.77
C GLY A 145 12.14 -2.89 -11.03
N GLY A 146 11.71 -2.57 -12.26
CA GLY A 146 10.29 -2.65 -12.63
C GLY A 146 9.75 -4.09 -12.69
N GLN A 147 10.57 -5.08 -13.03
CA GLN A 147 10.19 -6.49 -12.92
C GLN A 147 10.04 -6.90 -11.45
N GLN A 148 11.00 -6.51 -10.59
CA GLN A 148 10.92 -6.77 -9.15
C GLN A 148 9.67 -6.13 -8.52
N GLN A 149 9.34 -4.89 -8.91
CA GLN A 149 8.12 -4.20 -8.45
C GLN A 149 6.86 -4.98 -8.83
N ARG A 150 6.75 -5.41 -10.07
CA ARG A 150 5.59 -6.22 -10.52
C ARG A 150 5.52 -7.58 -9.81
N VAL A 151 6.65 -8.22 -9.51
CA VAL A 151 6.69 -9.44 -8.69
C VAL A 151 6.23 -9.15 -7.25
N ALA A 152 6.62 -8.02 -6.66
CA ALA A 152 6.17 -7.63 -5.32
C ALA A 152 4.66 -7.39 -5.28
N ILE A 153 4.10 -6.75 -6.31
CA ILE A 153 2.64 -6.60 -6.47
C ILE A 153 1.97 -7.97 -6.62
N ALA A 154 2.50 -8.83 -7.49
CA ALA A 154 1.99 -10.19 -7.67
C ALA A 154 1.96 -10.96 -6.35
N ARG A 155 3.05 -10.92 -5.59
CA ARG A 155 3.15 -11.60 -4.28
C ARG A 155 2.08 -11.12 -3.30
N ALA A 156 1.83 -9.80 -3.23
CA ALA A 156 0.79 -9.26 -2.38
C ALA A 156 -0.61 -9.71 -2.83
N LEU A 157 -0.86 -9.80 -4.13
CA LEU A 157 -2.14 -10.22 -4.70
C LEU A 157 -2.43 -11.72 -4.53
N MET A 158 -1.40 -12.57 -4.38
CA MET A 158 -1.58 -14.00 -4.13
C MET A 158 -2.37 -14.30 -2.85
N MET A 159 -2.36 -13.38 -1.89
CA MET A 159 -3.17 -13.51 -0.66
C MET A 159 -4.64 -13.09 -0.85
N LYS A 160 -5.03 -12.63 -2.03
CA LYS A 160 -6.39 -12.15 -2.38
C LYS A 160 -6.87 -11.07 -1.38
N PRO A 161 -6.08 -10.01 -1.15
CA PRO A 161 -6.38 -9.00 -0.13
C PRO A 161 -7.60 -8.16 -0.49
N GLN A 162 -8.32 -7.66 0.53
CA GLN A 162 -9.40 -6.69 0.36
C GLN A 162 -8.86 -5.25 0.26
N VAL A 163 -7.74 -4.99 0.91
CA VAL A 163 -7.05 -3.70 0.89
C VAL A 163 -5.59 -3.92 0.48
N LEU A 164 -5.06 -3.08 -0.40
CA LEU A 164 -3.68 -3.12 -0.83
C LEU A 164 -2.99 -1.78 -0.54
N LEU A 165 -1.90 -1.86 0.19
CA LEU A 165 -1.09 -0.72 0.61
C LEU A 165 0.17 -0.63 -0.25
N PHE A 166 0.48 0.56 -0.78
CA PHE A 166 1.68 0.82 -1.60
C PHE A 166 2.52 1.91 -0.95
N ASP A 167 3.72 1.58 -0.52
CA ASP A 167 4.70 2.55 0.01
C ASP A 167 5.68 2.90 -1.12
N GLU A 168 5.46 4.05 -1.79
CA GLU A 168 6.27 4.58 -2.89
C GLU A 168 6.45 3.60 -4.08
N PRO A 169 5.37 3.09 -4.72
CA PRO A 169 5.45 1.99 -5.68
C PRO A 169 6.18 2.33 -6.98
N THR A 170 6.39 3.61 -7.29
CA THR A 170 7.03 4.10 -8.52
C THR A 170 8.40 4.72 -8.27
N ALA A 171 8.83 4.81 -7.01
CA ALA A 171 10.11 5.43 -6.66
C ALA A 171 11.29 4.73 -7.35
N ALA A 172 12.17 5.51 -7.96
CA ALA A 172 13.36 5.07 -8.68
C ALA A 172 13.09 4.18 -9.93
N LEU A 173 11.87 4.21 -10.46
CA LEU A 173 11.52 3.59 -11.74
C LEU A 173 11.62 4.63 -12.87
N ASP A 174 11.95 4.16 -14.06
CA ASP A 174 11.86 5.01 -15.25
C ASP A 174 10.41 5.32 -15.65
N PRO A 175 10.16 6.36 -16.46
CA PRO A 175 8.79 6.79 -16.80
C PRO A 175 7.94 5.72 -17.50
N GLU A 176 8.56 4.84 -18.28
CA GLU A 176 7.84 3.77 -18.97
C GLU A 176 7.33 2.73 -17.98
N ILE A 177 8.19 2.31 -17.07
CA ILE A 177 7.85 1.35 -16.01
C ILE A 177 6.86 1.97 -15.01
N THR A 178 7.03 3.24 -14.65
CA THR A 178 6.05 3.98 -13.85
C THR A 178 4.65 3.90 -14.47
N SER A 179 4.54 4.09 -15.80
CA SER A 179 3.25 3.98 -16.49
C SER A 179 2.66 2.57 -16.36
N GLN A 180 3.47 1.52 -16.49
CA GLN A 180 3.00 0.14 -16.34
C GLN A 180 2.49 -0.15 -14.91
N VAL A 181 3.15 0.38 -13.88
CA VAL A 181 2.69 0.26 -12.47
C VAL A 181 1.37 1.02 -12.28
N VAL A 182 1.24 2.21 -12.83
CA VAL A 182 -0.01 3.00 -12.81
C VAL A 182 -1.16 2.23 -13.46
N ASP A 183 -0.91 1.56 -14.60
CA ASP A 183 -1.93 0.77 -15.28
C ASP A 183 -2.39 -0.43 -14.41
N ILE A 184 -1.46 -1.10 -13.74
CA ILE A 184 -1.78 -2.17 -12.79
C ILE A 184 -2.66 -1.63 -11.64
N ILE A 185 -2.31 -0.48 -11.05
CA ILE A 185 -3.09 0.16 -9.98
C ILE A 185 -4.53 0.44 -10.45
N LYS A 186 -4.70 0.96 -11.68
CA LYS A 186 -6.02 1.22 -12.27
C LYS A 186 -6.81 -0.07 -12.53
N GLU A 187 -6.15 -1.11 -13.02
CA GLU A 187 -6.81 -2.41 -13.18
C GLU A 187 -7.31 -2.96 -11.85
N LEU A 188 -6.49 -2.85 -10.78
CA LEU A 188 -6.88 -3.30 -9.45
C LEU A 188 -8.05 -2.50 -8.88
N GLN A 189 -8.11 -1.19 -9.14
CA GLN A 189 -9.24 -0.34 -8.78
C GLN A 189 -10.54 -0.86 -9.42
N GLN A 190 -10.50 -1.25 -10.69
CA GLN A 190 -11.67 -1.81 -11.40
C GLN A 190 -12.15 -3.14 -10.82
N THR A 191 -11.29 -3.89 -10.13
CA THR A 191 -11.68 -5.13 -9.44
C THR A 191 -12.34 -4.89 -8.07
N GLY A 192 -12.43 -3.64 -7.62
CA GLY A 192 -13.04 -3.27 -6.34
C GLY A 192 -12.07 -3.36 -5.13
N ILE A 193 -10.79 -3.66 -5.35
CA ILE A 193 -9.78 -3.64 -4.30
C ILE A 193 -9.58 -2.20 -3.83
N THR A 194 -9.72 -1.96 -2.53
CA THR A 194 -9.40 -0.65 -1.93
C THR A 194 -7.89 -0.48 -1.83
N GLN A 195 -7.39 0.70 -2.20
CA GLN A 195 -5.95 0.95 -2.26
C GLN A 195 -5.57 2.18 -1.44
N VAL A 196 -4.41 2.11 -0.75
CA VAL A 196 -3.78 3.29 -0.14
C VAL A 196 -2.36 3.38 -0.70
N ILE A 197 -2.03 4.52 -1.28
CA ILE A 197 -0.77 4.73 -2.02
C ILE A 197 -0.05 5.92 -1.41
N VAL A 198 1.17 5.71 -0.95
CA VAL A 198 2.11 6.80 -0.64
C VAL A 198 2.91 7.10 -1.90
N THR A 199 2.95 8.34 -2.31
CA THR A 199 3.84 8.81 -3.38
C THR A 199 4.19 10.28 -3.19
N HIS A 200 5.33 10.70 -3.74
CA HIS A 200 5.69 12.11 -3.90
C HIS A 200 5.46 12.61 -5.34
N GLU A 201 5.08 11.72 -6.25
CA GLU A 201 4.83 12.03 -7.66
C GLU A 201 3.38 12.49 -7.86
N VAL A 202 3.14 13.81 -7.90
CA VAL A 202 1.79 14.38 -8.09
C VAL A 202 1.14 13.88 -9.37
N LYS A 203 1.91 13.72 -10.47
CA LYS A 203 1.40 13.21 -11.76
C LYS A 203 0.91 11.76 -11.68
N VAL A 204 1.52 10.94 -10.84
CA VAL A 204 1.04 9.57 -10.56
C VAL A 204 -0.24 9.64 -9.74
N ALA A 205 -0.24 10.45 -8.66
CA ALA A 205 -1.40 10.64 -7.81
C ALA A 205 -2.65 11.09 -8.60
N GLN A 206 -2.52 12.08 -9.46
CA GLN A 206 -3.61 12.58 -10.33
C GLN A 206 -4.22 11.51 -11.25
N LYS A 207 -3.42 10.51 -11.65
CA LYS A 207 -3.88 9.45 -12.55
C LYS A 207 -4.69 8.36 -11.86
N VAL A 208 -4.48 8.14 -10.55
CA VAL A 208 -5.01 6.97 -9.83
C VAL A 208 -5.94 7.33 -8.67
N ALA A 209 -5.86 8.54 -8.09
CA ALA A 209 -6.60 8.90 -6.90
C ALA A 209 -8.11 9.00 -7.13
N THR A 210 -8.91 8.38 -6.26
CA THR A 210 -10.31 8.75 -6.03
C THR A 210 -10.41 9.69 -4.83
N LYS A 211 -9.48 9.54 -3.88
CA LYS A 211 -9.38 10.33 -2.68
C LYS A 211 -7.93 10.78 -2.45
N VAL A 212 -7.76 12.04 -2.08
CA VAL A 212 -6.46 12.67 -1.83
C VAL A 212 -6.37 13.02 -0.36
N VAL A 213 -5.22 12.74 0.25
CA VAL A 213 -4.88 13.10 1.62
C VAL A 213 -3.53 13.79 1.61
N TYR A 214 -3.50 15.06 1.95
CA TYR A 214 -2.28 15.84 2.08
C TYR A 214 -1.84 15.92 3.53
N MET A 215 -0.59 15.57 3.81
CA MET A 215 -0.03 15.48 5.15
C MET A 215 1.20 16.38 5.32
N GLU A 216 1.29 17.01 6.49
CA GLU A 216 2.49 17.69 6.98
C GLU A 216 2.68 17.47 8.48
N HIS A 217 3.92 17.34 8.92
CA HIS A 217 4.27 17.25 10.34
C HIS A 217 3.43 16.24 11.13
N GLY A 218 3.16 15.08 10.54
CA GLY A 218 2.39 14.00 11.17
C GLY A 218 0.88 14.26 11.26
N LYS A 219 0.35 15.24 10.57
CA LYS A 219 -1.08 15.60 10.55
C LYS A 219 -1.66 15.55 9.15
N ILE A 220 -2.94 15.24 9.04
CA ILE A 220 -3.71 15.46 7.82
C ILE A 220 -4.08 16.94 7.77
N ILE A 221 -3.62 17.65 6.75
CA ILE A 221 -3.88 19.08 6.54
C ILE A 221 -5.10 19.29 5.64
N GLU A 222 -5.21 18.44 4.61
CA GLU A 222 -6.33 18.47 3.68
C GLU A 222 -6.70 17.06 3.23
N MET A 223 -7.99 16.81 3.05
CA MET A 223 -8.50 15.55 2.52
C MET A 223 -9.76 15.83 1.69
N GLY A 224 -9.87 15.15 0.55
CA GLY A 224 -11.04 15.26 -0.33
C GLY A 224 -10.98 14.32 -1.52
N SER A 225 -11.89 14.51 -2.49
CA SER A 225 -11.87 13.81 -3.78
C SER A 225 -10.68 14.26 -4.64
N ALA A 226 -10.50 13.63 -5.80
CA ALA A 226 -9.49 14.04 -6.77
C ALA A 226 -9.60 15.51 -7.22
N ASP A 227 -10.78 16.14 -7.06
CA ASP A 227 -10.97 17.58 -7.35
C ASP A 227 -10.04 18.48 -6.52
N CYS A 228 -9.50 17.99 -5.41
CA CYS A 228 -8.51 18.74 -4.62
C CYS A 228 -7.23 19.08 -5.39
N PHE A 229 -6.90 18.36 -6.46
CA PHE A 229 -5.76 18.69 -7.31
C PHE A 229 -5.98 20.01 -8.07
N ASP A 230 -7.19 20.25 -8.55
CA ASP A 230 -7.54 21.45 -9.31
C ASP A 230 -8.00 22.59 -8.38
N ASN A 231 -8.58 22.24 -7.23
CA ASN A 231 -9.17 23.18 -6.27
C ASN A 231 -8.68 22.92 -4.85
N PRO A 232 -7.36 23.02 -4.56
CA PRO A 232 -6.83 22.85 -3.22
C PRO A 232 -7.34 23.96 -2.29
N LYS A 233 -7.74 23.60 -1.06
CA LYS A 233 -8.35 24.54 -0.11
C LYS A 233 -7.33 25.22 0.78
N THR A 234 -6.23 24.49 1.10
CA THR A 234 -5.19 24.99 2.01
C THR A 234 -4.01 25.56 1.25
N GLU A 235 -3.39 26.63 1.78
CA GLU A 235 -2.22 27.25 1.16
C GLU A 235 -1.02 26.29 1.11
N GLN A 236 -0.87 25.43 2.10
CA GLN A 236 0.18 24.42 2.15
C GLN A 236 0.06 23.46 0.97
N PHE A 237 -1.14 22.94 0.69
CA PHE A 237 -1.34 22.03 -0.42
C PHE A 237 -1.18 22.71 -1.78
N LYS A 238 -1.64 23.95 -1.94
CA LYS A 238 -1.39 24.76 -3.16
C LYS A 238 0.10 24.90 -3.42
N GLN A 239 0.87 25.28 -2.40
CA GLN A 239 2.32 25.43 -2.51
C GLN A 239 2.99 24.10 -2.86
N TYR A 240 2.58 23.00 -2.21
CA TYR A 240 3.11 21.68 -2.54
C TYR A 240 2.89 21.29 -4.00
N LEU A 241 1.68 21.50 -4.53
CA LEU A 241 1.35 21.20 -5.91
C LEU A 241 2.17 22.05 -6.89
N SER A 242 2.33 23.35 -6.61
CA SER A 242 3.10 24.27 -7.48
C SER A 242 4.60 23.95 -7.56
N HIS A 243 5.17 23.31 -6.56
CA HIS A 243 6.58 22.88 -6.56
C HIS A 243 6.79 21.49 -7.20
N SER A 244 5.72 20.80 -7.52
CA SER A 244 5.74 19.41 -8.03
C SER A 244 5.43 19.31 -9.52
N GLU A 245 5.20 20.46 -10.19
CA GLU A 245 5.07 20.60 -11.65
C GLU A 245 6.45 20.63 -12.32
#